data_6798766b50c6499496936c3065c69bb0
#
_entry.id   6798766b50c6499496936c3065c69bb0
#
_cell.length_a   1.000
_cell.length_b   1.000
_cell.length_c   1.000
_cell.angle_alpha   90.00
_cell.angle_beta   90.00
_cell.angle_gamma   90.00
#
_symmetry.space_group_name_H-M   'P 1'
#
loop_
_entity.id
_entity.type
_entity.pdbx_description
1 polymer ?
#
loop_
_entity_poly.entity_id
_entity_poly.type
_entity_poly.pdbx_seq_one_letter_code
_entity_poly.pdbx_strand_id
1 'polypeptide(L)'
;MNGTRILVACLFAGALSPLAASAQQSWAGLPAELQIRLAVQAAPAEMQDGATVQGYDADGRFVTLREGSNDMICMAPNPEREGLEVSCHHADLEPFFERGRELSASGVDGQERTQTRWDEFTAGRLPIPYGGINYILTGSGFEPGTGEITDPYLRWTIYTPNATPETTGITASPSAGGPWLMFPGTPGSHIMITPPRGGR
;
A
#
# COMPACT_ATOMS: atom_id res chain seq x y z
N MET A 1 -8.30 56.72 59.66
CA MET A 1 -9.06 55.53 59.31
C MET A 1 -8.37 54.89 58.11
N ASN A 2 -7.48 53.94 58.35
CA ASN A 2 -6.65 53.31 57.37
C ASN A 2 -7.29 51.99 56.92
N GLY A 3 -7.69 51.90 55.64
CA GLY A 3 -8.24 50.69 55.02
C GLY A 3 -7.15 49.92 54.29
N THR A 4 -6.72 48.82 54.87
CA THR A 4 -5.74 47.87 54.26
C THR A 4 -6.48 47.03 53.21
N ARG A 5 -6.07 47.14 51.93
CA ARG A 5 -6.56 46.28 50.85
C ARG A 5 -5.67 45.06 50.76
N ILE A 6 -6.25 43.88 51.00
CA ILE A 6 -5.59 42.58 50.82
C ILE A 6 -5.80 42.17 49.35
N LEU A 7 -4.69 42.04 48.61
CA LEU A 7 -4.65 41.46 47.28
C LEU A 7 -4.51 39.93 47.40
N VAL A 8 -5.54 39.21 47.00
CA VAL A 8 -5.50 37.73 46.85
C VAL A 8 -4.97 37.41 45.46
N ALA A 9 -3.74 36.90 45.38
CA ALA A 9 -3.15 36.38 44.15
C ALA A 9 -3.58 34.93 43.96
N CYS A 10 -4.48 34.67 42.97
CA CYS A 10 -4.82 33.32 42.55
C CYS A 10 -3.71 32.78 41.61
N LEU A 11 -2.91 31.85 42.11
CA LEU A 11 -1.96 31.06 41.32
C LEU A 11 -2.74 30.00 40.56
N PHE A 12 -2.91 30.18 39.24
CA PHE A 12 -3.35 29.13 38.31
C PHE A 12 -2.16 28.24 38.01
N ALA A 13 -2.10 27.05 38.62
CA ALA A 13 -1.21 25.99 38.21
C ALA A 13 -1.80 25.31 36.97
N GLY A 14 -1.35 25.72 35.77
CA GLY A 14 -1.67 25.04 34.53
C GLY A 14 -0.97 23.68 34.47
N ALA A 15 -1.76 22.60 34.58
CA ALA A 15 -1.26 21.26 34.32
C ALA A 15 -1.01 21.11 32.81
N LEU A 16 0.29 21.14 32.44
CA LEU A 16 0.74 20.71 31.11
C LEU A 16 0.58 19.19 31.04
N SER A 17 -0.51 18.70 30.43
CA SER A 17 -0.61 17.30 30.04
C SER A 17 0.41 17.06 28.92
N PRO A 18 1.30 16.06 29.03
CA PRO A 18 2.16 15.70 27.93
C PRO A 18 1.26 15.18 26.78
N LEU A 19 1.35 15.82 25.62
CA LEU A 19 0.86 15.24 24.36
C LEU A 19 1.62 13.92 24.20
N ALA A 20 0.91 12.80 24.34
CA ALA A 20 1.42 11.51 23.94
C ALA A 20 1.72 11.59 22.44
N ALA A 21 2.98 11.69 22.07
CA ALA A 21 3.43 11.47 20.70
C ALA A 21 2.99 10.05 20.35
N SER A 22 2.03 9.87 19.44
CA SER A 22 1.72 8.58 18.88
C SER A 22 3.01 8.09 18.21
N ALA A 23 3.63 7.07 18.81
CA ALA A 23 4.78 6.41 18.21
C ALA A 23 4.33 5.91 16.82
N GLN A 24 4.94 6.46 15.77
CA GLN A 24 4.71 6.04 14.40
C GLN A 24 5.09 4.57 14.30
N GLN A 25 4.12 3.71 13.97
CA GLN A 25 4.35 2.28 13.96
C GLN A 25 5.31 1.96 12.81
N SER A 26 6.53 1.53 13.16
CA SER A 26 7.54 1.11 12.18
C SER A 26 7.25 -0.32 11.74
N TRP A 27 7.30 -0.58 10.45
CA TRP A 27 7.18 -1.92 9.86
C TRP A 27 8.54 -2.61 9.74
N ALA A 28 9.63 -1.94 10.11
CA ALA A 28 10.97 -2.50 10.14
C ALA A 28 11.12 -3.57 11.23
N GLY A 29 11.82 -4.66 10.90
CA GLY A 29 12.13 -5.72 11.86
C GLY A 29 10.95 -6.63 12.24
N LEU A 30 9.83 -6.60 11.50
CA LEU A 30 8.76 -7.56 11.71
C LEU A 30 9.27 -8.99 11.45
N PRO A 31 8.95 -9.97 12.33
CA PRO A 31 9.28 -11.37 12.09
C PRO A 31 8.70 -11.87 10.74
N ALA A 32 9.43 -12.75 10.05
CA ALA A 32 9.02 -13.28 8.74
C ALA A 32 7.59 -13.87 8.76
N GLU A 33 7.27 -14.65 9.79
CA GLU A 33 5.95 -15.25 9.97
C GLU A 33 4.82 -14.20 10.09
N LEU A 34 5.10 -13.06 10.71
CA LEU A 34 4.12 -11.98 10.81
C LEU A 34 3.99 -11.23 9.47
N GLN A 35 5.10 -10.99 8.78
CA GLN A 35 5.09 -10.42 7.44
C GLN A 35 4.26 -11.27 6.46
N ILE A 36 4.42 -12.60 6.51
CA ILE A 36 3.65 -13.55 5.70
C ILE A 36 2.16 -13.44 6.03
N ARG A 37 1.78 -13.49 7.32
CA ARG A 37 0.37 -13.37 7.72
C ARG A 37 -0.27 -12.06 7.31
N LEU A 38 0.46 -10.96 7.37
CA LEU A 38 -0.04 -9.65 6.94
C LEU A 38 -0.21 -9.61 5.42
N ALA A 39 0.80 -10.01 4.66
CA ALA A 39 0.85 -9.89 3.22
C ALA A 39 -0.31 -10.63 2.53
N VAL A 40 -0.58 -11.86 2.93
CA VAL A 40 -1.58 -12.72 2.27
C VAL A 40 -3.01 -12.23 2.43
N GLN A 41 -3.29 -11.36 3.42
CA GLN A 41 -4.65 -10.84 3.64
C GLN A 41 -5.17 -9.97 2.48
N ALA A 42 -4.29 -9.48 1.61
CA ALA A 42 -4.72 -8.78 0.39
C ALA A 42 -5.27 -9.74 -0.67
N ALA A 43 -4.86 -11.01 -0.68
CA ALA A 43 -5.30 -12.00 -1.65
C ALA A 43 -6.70 -12.54 -1.34
N PRO A 44 -7.45 -13.06 -2.35
CA PRO A 44 -8.63 -13.89 -2.12
C PRO A 44 -8.30 -15.06 -1.19
N ALA A 45 -9.25 -15.41 -0.29
CA ALA A 45 -9.00 -16.39 0.77
C ALA A 45 -8.48 -17.73 0.23
N GLU A 46 -9.02 -18.18 -0.89
CA GLU A 46 -8.64 -19.45 -1.55
C GLU A 46 -7.24 -19.44 -2.16
N MET A 47 -6.61 -18.27 -2.31
CA MET A 47 -5.28 -18.11 -2.89
C MET A 47 -4.19 -17.84 -1.84
N GLN A 48 -4.54 -17.53 -0.58
CA GLN A 48 -3.62 -17.09 0.45
C GLN A 48 -2.57 -18.13 0.80
N ASP A 49 -2.97 -19.39 0.98
CA ASP A 49 -2.08 -20.46 1.41
C ASP A 49 -1.01 -20.80 0.37
N GLY A 50 -1.37 -20.74 -0.91
CA GLY A 50 -0.49 -21.03 -2.03
C GLY A 50 0.28 -19.83 -2.57
N ALA A 51 0.10 -18.63 -2.04
CA ALA A 51 0.78 -17.44 -2.55
C ALA A 51 2.27 -17.44 -2.21
N THR A 52 3.10 -17.02 -3.17
CA THR A 52 4.48 -16.58 -2.89
C THR A 52 4.44 -15.32 -2.04
N VAL A 53 5.28 -15.22 -1.02
CA VAL A 53 5.36 -14.01 -0.18
C VAL A 53 6.76 -13.44 -0.22
N GLN A 54 6.83 -12.16 -0.61
CA GLN A 54 8.04 -11.35 -0.60
C GLN A 54 7.98 -10.34 0.56
N GLY A 55 9.11 -10.07 1.18
CA GLY A 55 9.21 -9.15 2.31
C GLY A 55 10.65 -8.86 2.66
N TYR A 56 10.94 -8.61 3.93
CA TYR A 56 12.23 -8.10 4.38
C TYR A 56 12.88 -9.05 5.39
N ASP A 57 14.15 -9.34 5.18
CA ASP A 57 14.96 -10.10 6.15
C ASP A 57 15.40 -9.21 7.35
N ALA A 58 16.17 -9.80 8.28
CA ALA A 58 16.64 -9.11 9.46
C ALA A 58 17.60 -7.93 9.15
N ASP A 59 18.22 -7.94 7.98
CA ASP A 59 19.10 -6.87 7.51
C ASP A 59 18.36 -5.81 6.69
N GLY A 60 17.02 -5.97 6.55
CA GLY A 60 16.16 -5.05 5.77
C GLY A 60 16.24 -5.25 4.25
N ARG A 61 16.83 -6.36 3.77
CA ARG A 61 16.87 -6.67 2.35
C ARG A 61 15.55 -7.30 1.91
N PHE A 62 15.09 -6.91 0.74
CA PHE A 62 13.87 -7.49 0.14
C PHE A 62 14.19 -8.89 -0.40
N VAL A 63 13.44 -9.89 0.09
CA VAL A 63 13.67 -11.33 -0.18
C VAL A 63 12.35 -12.08 -0.30
N THR A 64 12.38 -13.30 -0.85
CA THR A 64 11.26 -14.23 -0.75
C THR A 64 11.26 -14.87 0.64
N LEU A 65 10.16 -14.63 1.39
CA LEU A 65 9.93 -15.18 2.72
C LEU A 65 9.25 -16.55 2.67
N ARG A 66 8.44 -16.78 1.64
CA ARG A 66 7.73 -18.05 1.40
C ARG A 66 7.59 -18.29 -0.10
N GLU A 67 8.04 -19.44 -0.57
CA GLU A 67 7.73 -19.91 -1.93
C GLU A 67 6.28 -20.37 -2.00
N GLY A 68 5.60 -20.01 -3.08
CA GLY A 68 4.20 -20.36 -3.32
C GLY A 68 4.02 -21.53 -4.28
N SER A 69 2.76 -21.94 -4.45
CA SER A 69 2.34 -23.00 -5.35
C SER A 69 1.24 -22.56 -6.34
N ASN A 70 0.81 -21.29 -6.26
CA ASN A 70 -0.11 -20.67 -7.20
C ASN A 70 0.51 -19.40 -7.82
N ASP A 71 -0.23 -18.77 -8.74
CA ASP A 71 0.24 -17.58 -9.48
C ASP A 71 0.03 -16.25 -8.73
N MET A 72 -0.11 -16.28 -7.40
CA MET A 72 -0.25 -15.08 -6.58
C MET A 72 1.08 -14.75 -5.88
N ILE A 73 1.52 -13.50 -6.00
CA ILE A 73 2.68 -12.95 -5.30
C ILE A 73 2.19 -11.86 -4.36
N CYS A 74 2.44 -12.02 -3.06
CA CYS A 74 2.06 -11.08 -2.01
C CYS A 74 3.26 -10.38 -1.41
N MET A 75 3.14 -9.08 -1.17
CA MET A 75 4.20 -8.23 -0.66
C MET A 75 3.88 -7.77 0.76
N ALA A 76 4.84 -7.98 1.65
CA ALA A 76 4.78 -7.50 3.03
C ALA A 76 4.82 -5.97 3.12
N PRO A 77 4.43 -5.38 4.28
CA PRO A 77 4.49 -3.94 4.48
C PRO A 77 5.90 -3.41 4.25
N ASN A 78 6.02 -2.33 3.47
CA ASN A 78 7.32 -1.69 3.24
C ASN A 78 7.74 -0.92 4.51
N PRO A 79 8.91 -1.23 5.11
CA PRO A 79 9.39 -0.57 6.34
C PRO A 79 9.67 0.94 6.17
N GLU A 80 9.88 1.40 4.93
CA GLU A 80 10.17 2.80 4.62
C GLU A 80 8.90 3.64 4.38
N ARG A 81 7.72 2.99 4.34
CA ARG A 81 6.44 3.69 4.11
C ARG A 81 5.68 3.95 5.40
N GLU A 82 5.04 5.10 5.43
CA GLU A 82 4.02 5.40 6.44
C GLU A 82 2.75 4.61 6.15
N GLY A 83 2.10 4.12 7.22
CA GLY A 83 0.86 3.37 7.14
C GLY A 83 1.04 1.91 6.72
N LEU A 84 0.06 1.08 7.13
CA LEU A 84 0.04 -0.32 6.76
C LEU A 84 -0.54 -0.47 5.36
N GLU A 85 0.26 -0.96 4.44
CA GLU A 85 -0.17 -1.36 3.11
C GLU A 85 0.50 -2.69 2.75
N VAL A 86 -0.31 -3.65 2.32
CA VAL A 86 0.12 -4.92 1.73
C VAL A 86 -0.56 -5.09 0.38
N SER A 87 0.04 -5.85 -0.51
CA SER A 87 -0.56 -6.08 -1.82
C SER A 87 -0.27 -7.48 -2.33
N CYS A 88 -1.19 -8.00 -3.15
CA CYS A 88 -1.01 -9.27 -3.86
C CYS A 88 -1.34 -9.07 -5.33
N HIS A 89 -0.49 -9.53 -6.21
CA HIS A 89 -0.69 -9.43 -7.66
C HIS A 89 -0.47 -10.77 -8.36
N HIS A 90 -1.03 -10.89 -9.57
CA HIS A 90 -0.77 -12.06 -10.42
C HIS A 90 0.69 -12.08 -10.87
N ALA A 91 1.30 -13.25 -10.94
CA ALA A 91 2.72 -13.44 -11.26
C ALA A 91 3.15 -12.80 -12.59
N ASP A 92 2.27 -12.73 -13.59
CA ASP A 92 2.55 -12.06 -14.86
C ASP A 92 2.83 -10.54 -14.71
N LEU A 93 2.41 -9.92 -13.60
CA LEU A 93 2.72 -8.53 -13.28
C LEU A 93 4.07 -8.37 -12.54
N GLU A 94 4.67 -9.46 -12.06
CA GLU A 94 5.91 -9.39 -11.29
C GLU A 94 7.05 -8.68 -12.03
N PRO A 95 7.31 -8.93 -13.32
CA PRO A 95 8.37 -8.21 -14.03
C PRO A 95 8.20 -6.68 -13.98
N PHE A 96 6.96 -6.19 -14.04
CA PHE A 96 6.67 -4.76 -13.97
C PHE A 96 6.88 -4.19 -12.56
N PHE A 97 6.51 -4.94 -11.51
CA PHE A 97 6.72 -4.54 -10.12
C PHE A 97 8.19 -4.65 -9.71
N GLU A 98 8.86 -5.75 -10.09
CA GLU A 98 10.28 -5.96 -9.84
C GLU A 98 11.12 -4.83 -10.47
N ARG A 99 10.83 -4.48 -11.73
CA ARG A 99 11.52 -3.37 -12.39
C ARG A 99 11.35 -2.05 -11.63
N GLY A 100 10.17 -1.83 -11.06
CA GLY A 100 9.92 -0.67 -10.21
C GLY A 100 10.78 -0.66 -8.94
N ARG A 101 10.97 -1.81 -8.30
CA ARG A 101 11.86 -1.96 -7.14
C ARG A 101 13.32 -1.75 -7.48
N GLU A 102 13.80 -2.33 -8.61
CA GLU A 102 15.17 -2.13 -9.08
C GLU A 102 15.50 -0.66 -9.34
N LEU A 103 14.59 0.06 -10.00
CA LEU A 103 14.75 1.49 -10.26
C LEU A 103 14.82 2.28 -8.94
N SER A 104 13.92 2.02 -7.99
CA SER A 104 13.98 2.67 -6.67
C SER A 104 15.28 2.34 -5.92
N ALA A 105 15.74 1.11 -5.95
CA ALA A 105 17.00 0.72 -5.33
C ALA A 105 18.21 1.41 -5.97
N SER A 106 18.12 1.83 -7.24
CA SER A 106 19.13 2.64 -7.93
C SER A 106 18.94 4.16 -7.78
N GLY A 107 17.97 4.60 -6.97
CA GLY A 107 17.69 6.00 -6.71
C GLY A 107 16.78 6.67 -7.74
N VAL A 108 16.13 5.91 -8.63
CA VAL A 108 15.20 6.41 -9.62
C VAL A 108 13.76 6.24 -9.11
N ASP A 109 13.11 7.33 -8.75
CA ASP A 109 11.79 7.33 -8.12
C ASP A 109 10.75 8.24 -8.81
N GLY A 110 9.53 8.20 -8.31
CA GLY A 110 8.44 9.08 -8.71
C GLY A 110 8.08 8.98 -10.19
N GLN A 111 8.03 10.13 -10.85
CA GLN A 111 7.64 10.21 -12.25
C GLN A 111 8.71 9.60 -13.19
N GLU A 112 9.99 9.75 -12.90
CA GLU A 112 11.07 9.18 -13.70
C GLU A 112 11.00 7.65 -13.72
N ARG A 113 10.82 7.00 -12.56
CA ARG A 113 10.60 5.55 -12.46
C ARG A 113 9.38 5.10 -13.27
N THR A 114 8.31 5.86 -13.22
CA THR A 114 7.08 5.56 -13.96
C THR A 114 7.33 5.64 -15.46
N GLN A 115 7.93 6.74 -15.94
CA GLN A 115 8.21 6.97 -17.34
C GLN A 115 9.19 5.93 -17.90
N THR A 116 10.25 5.60 -17.17
CA THR A 116 11.22 4.57 -17.57
C THR A 116 10.55 3.22 -17.86
N ARG A 117 9.66 2.76 -16.97
CA ARG A 117 8.92 1.51 -17.18
C ARG A 117 7.96 1.58 -18.37
N TRP A 118 7.34 2.74 -18.61
CA TRP A 118 6.46 2.93 -19.77
C TRP A 118 7.24 2.94 -21.09
N ASP A 119 8.42 3.53 -21.10
CA ASP A 119 9.31 3.52 -22.26
C ASP A 119 9.84 2.10 -22.55
N GLU A 120 10.17 1.35 -21.50
CA GLU A 120 10.56 -0.05 -21.61
C GLU A 120 9.41 -0.94 -22.13
N PHE A 121 8.17 -0.72 -21.68
CA PHE A 121 6.99 -1.39 -22.23
C PHE A 121 6.79 -1.06 -23.71
N THR A 122 6.84 0.22 -24.07
CA THR A 122 6.65 0.68 -25.45
C THR A 122 7.73 0.10 -26.38
N ALA A 123 8.93 -0.09 -25.87
CA ALA A 123 10.04 -0.73 -26.58
C ALA A 123 9.97 -2.27 -26.59
N GLY A 124 8.94 -2.88 -26.01
CA GLY A 124 8.76 -4.34 -25.94
C GLY A 124 9.72 -5.07 -25.01
N ARG A 125 10.39 -4.35 -24.10
CA ARG A 125 11.36 -4.93 -23.15
C ARG A 125 10.75 -5.27 -21.78
N LEU A 126 9.65 -4.63 -21.41
CA LEU A 126 8.98 -4.85 -20.13
C LEU A 126 7.49 -5.19 -20.39
N PRO A 127 7.02 -6.40 -20.10
CA PRO A 127 5.62 -6.74 -20.30
C PRO A 127 4.73 -6.12 -19.22
N ILE A 128 3.54 -5.67 -19.60
CA ILE A 128 2.42 -5.37 -18.71
C ILE A 128 1.23 -6.16 -19.25
N PRO A 129 0.77 -7.21 -18.56
CA PRO A 129 -0.31 -8.05 -19.07
C PRO A 129 -1.63 -7.30 -19.04
N TYR A 130 -2.45 -7.47 -20.09
CA TYR A 130 -3.82 -6.98 -20.11
C TYR A 130 -4.70 -7.84 -19.18
N GLY A 131 -5.40 -7.21 -18.24
CA GLY A 131 -6.22 -7.92 -17.26
C GLY A 131 -5.46 -8.40 -16.02
N GLY A 132 -4.15 -8.17 -15.92
CA GLY A 132 -3.39 -8.47 -14.72
C GLY A 132 -3.93 -7.71 -13.51
N ILE A 133 -4.20 -8.43 -12.41
CA ILE A 133 -4.81 -7.86 -11.20
C ILE A 133 -3.80 -7.64 -10.09
N ASN A 134 -3.98 -6.53 -9.35
CA ASN A 134 -3.30 -6.26 -8.09
C ASN A 134 -4.34 -5.90 -7.03
N TYR A 135 -4.33 -6.62 -5.92
CA TYR A 135 -5.10 -6.37 -4.71
C TYR A 135 -4.27 -5.52 -3.75
N ILE A 136 -4.82 -4.43 -3.25
CA ILE A 136 -4.12 -3.49 -2.35
C ILE A 136 -4.95 -3.35 -1.09
N LEU A 137 -4.42 -3.84 0.04
CA LEU A 137 -5.07 -3.78 1.33
C LEU A 137 -4.31 -2.81 2.24
N THR A 138 -5.02 -1.80 2.74
CA THR A 138 -4.51 -0.86 3.74
C THR A 138 -5.25 -1.03 5.04
N GLY A 139 -4.62 -0.64 6.16
CA GLY A 139 -5.25 -0.67 7.48
C GLY A 139 -4.64 0.36 8.42
N SER A 140 -5.25 0.52 9.60
CA SER A 140 -4.73 1.40 10.66
C SER A 140 -3.61 0.75 11.48
N GLY A 141 -3.47 -0.59 11.38
CA GLY A 141 -2.51 -1.39 12.10
C GLY A 141 -2.87 -2.87 12.01
N PHE A 142 -2.43 -3.67 12.97
CA PHE A 142 -2.79 -5.08 13.08
C PHE A 142 -2.88 -5.52 14.54
N GLU A 143 -3.63 -6.60 14.81
CA GLU A 143 -3.69 -7.25 16.12
C GLU A 143 -2.42 -8.08 16.36
N PRO A 144 -1.62 -7.78 17.42
CA PRO A 144 -0.32 -8.44 17.62
C PRO A 144 -0.40 -9.97 17.76
N GLY A 145 -1.49 -10.47 18.34
CA GLY A 145 -1.66 -11.92 18.59
C GLY A 145 -1.99 -12.72 17.34
N THR A 146 -2.81 -12.17 16.45
CA THR A 146 -3.30 -12.85 15.24
C THR A 146 -2.62 -12.39 13.97
N GLY A 147 -2.13 -11.14 13.92
CA GLY A 147 -1.66 -10.49 12.71
C GLY A 147 -2.82 -10.00 11.82
N GLU A 148 -4.06 -9.98 12.32
CA GLU A 148 -5.21 -9.49 11.56
C GLU A 148 -5.13 -7.97 11.39
N ILE A 149 -5.29 -7.49 10.16
CA ILE A 149 -5.21 -6.06 9.83
C ILE A 149 -6.46 -5.34 10.37
N THR A 150 -6.24 -4.25 11.12
CA THR A 150 -7.30 -3.44 11.71
C THR A 150 -7.79 -2.36 10.74
N ASP A 151 -9.09 -2.08 10.74
CA ASP A 151 -9.77 -1.16 9.80
C ASP A 151 -9.39 -1.41 8.33
N PRO A 152 -9.49 -2.67 7.84
CA PRO A 152 -9.02 -3.04 6.52
C PRO A 152 -9.81 -2.33 5.41
N TYR A 153 -9.08 -1.86 4.39
CA TYR A 153 -9.67 -1.26 3.20
C TYR A 153 -9.01 -1.84 1.94
N LEU A 154 -9.74 -2.71 1.26
CA LEU A 154 -9.30 -3.40 0.05
C LEU A 154 -9.69 -2.61 -1.20
N ARG A 155 -8.74 -2.44 -2.10
CA ARG A 155 -8.89 -1.83 -3.43
C ARG A 155 -8.33 -2.79 -4.48
N TRP A 156 -8.78 -2.67 -5.71
CA TRP A 156 -8.29 -3.47 -6.82
C TRP A 156 -7.79 -2.59 -7.94
N THR A 157 -6.72 -3.05 -8.60
CA THR A 157 -6.19 -2.46 -9.82
C THR A 157 -6.15 -3.55 -10.89
N ILE A 158 -6.77 -3.29 -12.04
CA ILE A 158 -6.72 -4.21 -13.19
C ILE A 158 -5.98 -3.50 -14.31
N TYR A 159 -4.81 -3.99 -14.69
CA TYR A 159 -3.98 -3.37 -15.72
C TYR A 159 -4.58 -3.54 -17.10
N THR A 160 -4.71 -2.43 -17.82
CA THR A 160 -5.31 -2.34 -19.18
C THR A 160 -4.45 -1.41 -20.03
N PRO A 161 -3.21 -1.81 -20.39
CA PRO A 161 -2.26 -0.93 -21.08
C PRO A 161 -2.90 -0.23 -22.28
N ASN A 162 -2.66 1.08 -22.40
CA ASN A 162 -3.16 1.97 -23.44
C ASN A 162 -4.69 2.14 -23.51
N ALA A 163 -5.45 1.63 -22.53
CA ALA A 163 -6.91 1.81 -22.50
C ALA A 163 -7.29 3.27 -22.28
N THR A 164 -8.39 3.69 -22.93
CA THR A 164 -8.97 5.03 -22.80
C THR A 164 -10.45 4.95 -22.44
N PRO A 165 -11.09 6.05 -22.01
CA PRO A 165 -12.54 6.09 -21.82
C PRO A 165 -13.32 5.67 -23.06
N GLU A 166 -12.85 6.03 -24.25
CA GLU A 166 -13.50 5.71 -25.53
C GLU A 166 -13.45 4.21 -25.84
N THR A 167 -12.36 3.52 -25.46
CA THR A 167 -12.20 2.08 -25.70
C THR A 167 -12.84 1.20 -24.64
N THR A 168 -13.09 1.74 -23.43
CA THR A 168 -13.57 0.97 -22.28
C THR A 168 -14.97 1.36 -21.82
N GLY A 169 -15.43 2.59 -22.11
CA GLY A 169 -16.63 3.18 -21.51
C GLY A 169 -16.47 3.56 -20.02
N ILE A 170 -15.24 3.47 -19.47
CA ILE A 170 -14.94 3.76 -18.07
C ILE A 170 -14.45 5.19 -17.94
N THR A 171 -15.01 5.95 -16.99
CA THR A 171 -14.60 7.34 -16.74
C THR A 171 -13.14 7.43 -16.27
N ALA A 172 -12.43 8.50 -16.67
CA ALA A 172 -11.10 8.82 -16.16
C ALA A 172 -11.14 9.62 -14.83
N SER A 173 -12.33 9.98 -14.36
CA SER A 173 -12.49 10.69 -13.08
C SER A 173 -12.65 9.69 -11.94
N PRO A 174 -11.93 9.87 -10.81
CA PRO A 174 -12.12 9.04 -9.63
C PRO A 174 -13.57 8.98 -9.20
N SER A 175 -14.07 7.77 -8.96
CA SER A 175 -15.45 7.51 -8.57
C SER A 175 -15.48 6.64 -7.30
N ALA A 176 -16.19 7.12 -6.26
CA ALA A 176 -16.42 6.33 -5.06
C ALA A 176 -17.43 5.21 -5.37
N GLY A 177 -17.01 3.96 -5.21
CA GLY A 177 -17.87 2.78 -5.39
C GLY A 177 -18.00 2.27 -6.84
N GLY A 178 -17.46 2.97 -7.82
CA GLY A 178 -17.45 2.53 -9.21
C GLY A 178 -16.02 2.36 -9.76
N PRO A 179 -15.85 1.66 -10.88
CA PRO A 179 -14.57 1.62 -11.57
C PRO A 179 -14.25 2.97 -12.22
N TRP A 180 -12.98 3.33 -12.22
CA TRP A 180 -12.47 4.48 -12.96
C TRP A 180 -11.08 4.17 -13.53
N LEU A 181 -10.71 4.84 -14.63
CA LEU A 181 -9.48 4.58 -15.37
C LEU A 181 -8.39 5.56 -14.95
N MET A 182 -7.30 5.05 -14.37
CA MET A 182 -6.12 5.83 -14.04
C MET A 182 -5.11 5.78 -15.19
N PHE A 183 -4.47 6.90 -15.48
CA PHE A 183 -3.50 7.07 -16.57
C PHE A 183 -4.02 6.65 -17.96
N PRO A 184 -5.20 7.12 -18.39
CA PRO A 184 -5.78 6.71 -19.67
C PRO A 184 -4.84 6.96 -20.85
N GLY A 185 -4.79 6.03 -21.80
CA GLY A 185 -3.99 6.12 -23.02
C GLY A 185 -2.48 5.92 -22.82
N THR A 186 -2.03 5.52 -21.63
CA THR A 186 -0.62 5.24 -21.33
C THR A 186 -0.36 3.76 -21.15
N PRO A 187 0.90 3.30 -21.24
CA PRO A 187 1.26 1.92 -20.89
C PRO A 187 0.84 1.48 -19.50
N GLY A 188 0.83 2.41 -18.54
CA GLY A 188 0.38 2.16 -17.16
C GLY A 188 -1.12 2.33 -16.94
N SER A 189 -1.93 2.45 -17.97
CA SER A 189 -3.38 2.53 -17.84
C SER A 189 -3.94 1.33 -17.08
N HIS A 190 -4.79 1.59 -16.09
CA HIS A 190 -5.42 0.56 -15.28
C HIS A 190 -6.77 1.01 -14.73
N ILE A 191 -7.64 0.04 -14.53
CA ILE A 191 -8.94 0.23 -13.90
C ILE A 191 -8.73 0.17 -12.38
N MET A 192 -9.09 1.24 -11.69
CA MET A 192 -9.17 1.30 -10.23
C MET A 192 -10.58 0.95 -9.78
N ILE A 193 -10.70 0.04 -8.84
CA ILE A 193 -11.94 -0.24 -8.12
C ILE A 193 -11.72 0.12 -6.66
N THR A 194 -12.39 1.20 -6.24
CA THR A 194 -12.27 1.78 -4.90
C THR A 194 -13.65 1.74 -4.22
N PRO A 195 -13.99 0.66 -3.48
CA PRO A 195 -15.26 0.58 -2.77
C PRO A 195 -15.49 1.78 -1.87
N PRO A 196 -16.75 2.23 -1.66
CA PRO A 196 -17.00 3.25 -0.67
C PRO A 196 -16.53 2.74 0.70
N ARG A 197 -15.83 3.59 1.47
CA ARG A 197 -15.57 3.26 2.87
C ARG A 197 -16.92 3.19 3.56
N GLY A 198 -17.25 2.00 4.11
CA GLY A 198 -18.52 1.80 4.77
C GLY A 198 -18.77 2.91 5.80
N GLY A 199 -19.82 3.71 5.58
CA GLY A 199 -20.33 4.58 6.63
C GLY A 199 -20.86 3.68 7.74
N ARG A 200 -20.27 3.79 8.93
CA ARG A 200 -20.87 3.30 10.17
C ARG A 200 -22.04 4.20 10.52
#